data_b45d375d6d55dd88c3284cde712708cd
#
_entry.id   b45d375d6d55dd88c3284cde712708cd
#
_cell.length_a   1.000
_cell.length_b   1.000
_cell.length_c   1.000
_cell.angle_alpha   90.00
_cell.angle_beta   90.00
_cell.angle_gamma   90.00
#
_symmetry.space_group_name_H-M   'P 1'
#
loop_
_entity.id
_entity.type
_entity.pdbx_description
1 polymer ?
#
loop_
_entity_poly.entity_id
_entity_poly.type
_entity_poly.pdbx_seq_one_letter_code
_entity_poly.pdbx_strand_id
1 'polypeptide(L)'
;MSFKILGTGSYAPEHVVTNDDLSALVDTNDEWITQRIGVRSRHISETETNVDMAVKAAERALENAGISADELDLIIATTITGDTLSPGTGCMVQNRIGAHCPAFDLAAACSGFLFALETAAGFLSRGAYNRVLVVSAERMSGIIDWTDRGTCCIFGDGAGAAVLGKGDGLVASHLMTKGGDDVITIPTRYDRSPWYKNEISEITSVHMNGRETYKFAVMAMSDNIKDLMASAGVAGEDVALVIPHQANYRIINEARRRI
;
A
#
# COMPACT_ATOMS: atom_id res chain seq x y z
N MET A 1 -9.97 22.80 5.58
CA MET A 1 -9.65 22.00 6.79
C MET A 1 -8.85 20.82 6.35
N SER A 2 -7.83 20.50 7.10
CA SER A 2 -6.85 19.46 6.86
C SER A 2 -6.93 18.43 8.00
N PHE A 3 -6.07 17.45 8.02
CA PHE A 3 -5.95 16.49 9.11
C PHE A 3 -4.57 16.57 9.75
N LYS A 4 -4.44 16.00 10.93
CA LYS A 4 -3.19 15.62 11.56
C LYS A 4 -3.19 14.12 11.84
N ILE A 5 -2.02 13.50 11.84
CA ILE A 5 -1.85 12.11 12.27
C ILE A 5 -1.82 12.09 13.79
N LEU A 6 -2.72 11.32 14.40
CA LEU A 6 -2.82 11.15 15.85
C LEU A 6 -1.98 9.98 16.34
N GLY A 7 -1.89 8.92 15.54
CA GLY A 7 -1.11 7.74 15.83
C GLY A 7 -0.91 6.90 14.61
N THR A 8 0.13 6.08 14.61
CA THR A 8 0.47 5.13 13.54
C THR A 8 0.73 3.75 14.10
N GLY A 9 0.47 2.73 13.29
CA GLY A 9 0.76 1.34 13.62
C GLY A 9 1.21 0.59 12.39
N SER A 10 2.03 -0.43 12.58
CA SER A 10 2.49 -1.31 11.51
C SER A 10 2.56 -2.74 11.99
N TYR A 11 2.46 -3.67 11.06
CA TYR A 11 2.67 -5.08 11.31
C TYR A 11 3.39 -5.73 10.12
N ALA A 12 4.34 -6.58 10.43
CA ALA A 12 4.98 -7.49 9.48
C ALA A 12 4.94 -8.90 10.06
N PRO A 13 4.66 -9.94 9.27
CA PRO A 13 4.75 -11.34 9.70
C PRO A 13 6.12 -11.68 10.30
N GLU A 14 6.17 -12.66 11.19
CA GLU A 14 7.42 -13.04 11.86
C GLU A 14 8.38 -13.80 10.94
N HIS A 15 7.85 -14.56 9.99
CA HIS A 15 8.67 -15.35 9.06
C HIS A 15 9.43 -14.43 8.10
N VAL A 16 10.75 -14.51 8.14
CA VAL A 16 11.66 -13.72 7.30
C VAL A 16 12.33 -14.62 6.29
N VAL A 17 12.09 -14.35 5.01
CA VAL A 17 12.72 -15.01 3.87
C VAL A 17 13.88 -14.15 3.37
N THR A 18 15.08 -14.70 3.35
CA THR A 18 16.30 -14.03 2.87
C THR A 18 16.46 -14.15 1.36
N ASN A 19 17.44 -13.45 0.79
CA ASN A 19 17.77 -13.60 -0.63
C ASN A 19 18.39 -14.98 -0.92
N ASP A 20 19.10 -15.56 0.06
CA ASP A 20 19.68 -16.91 -0.07
C ASP A 20 18.58 -17.97 -0.10
N ASP A 21 17.51 -17.81 0.68
CA ASP A 21 16.34 -18.71 0.62
C ASP A 21 15.68 -18.67 -0.77
N LEU A 22 15.56 -17.46 -1.38
CA LEU A 22 15.04 -17.33 -2.74
C LEU A 22 15.91 -17.98 -3.79
N SER A 23 17.23 -18.01 -3.58
CA SER A 23 18.16 -18.65 -4.53
C SER A 23 17.96 -20.15 -4.66
N ALA A 24 17.27 -20.77 -3.69
CA ALA A 24 16.85 -22.16 -3.78
C ALA A 24 15.62 -22.36 -4.69
N LEU A 25 14.85 -21.30 -4.99
CA LEU A 25 13.63 -21.36 -5.78
C LEU A 25 13.85 -20.88 -7.22
N VAL A 26 14.65 -19.82 -7.41
CA VAL A 26 14.88 -19.19 -8.71
C VAL A 26 16.36 -18.88 -8.92
N ASP A 27 16.76 -18.72 -10.18
CA ASP A 27 18.14 -18.36 -10.56
C ASP A 27 18.44 -16.90 -10.17
N THR A 28 18.87 -16.69 -8.93
CA THR A 28 19.20 -15.40 -8.33
C THR A 28 20.26 -15.56 -7.24
N ASN A 29 20.72 -14.45 -6.65
CA ASN A 29 21.56 -14.42 -5.46
C ASN A 29 21.43 -13.09 -4.73
N ASP A 30 21.94 -13.01 -3.49
CA ASP A 30 21.87 -11.81 -2.64
C ASP A 30 22.53 -10.60 -3.30
N GLU A 31 23.67 -10.75 -3.95
CA GLU A 31 24.38 -9.66 -4.62
C GLU A 31 23.52 -9.04 -5.73
N TRP A 32 22.94 -9.87 -6.59
CA TRP A 32 22.10 -9.43 -7.69
C TRP A 32 20.85 -8.68 -7.20
N ILE A 33 20.13 -9.23 -6.20
CA ILE A 33 18.91 -8.61 -5.65
C ILE A 33 19.26 -7.29 -4.96
N THR A 34 20.29 -7.28 -4.11
CA THR A 34 20.68 -6.08 -3.37
C THR A 34 21.14 -4.95 -4.29
N GLN A 35 21.94 -5.24 -5.32
CA GLN A 35 22.40 -4.23 -6.27
C GLN A 35 21.28 -3.69 -7.17
N ARG A 36 20.32 -4.54 -7.53
CA ARG A 36 19.26 -4.19 -8.47
C ARG A 36 18.03 -3.57 -7.82
N ILE A 37 17.66 -4.07 -6.65
CA ILE A 37 16.39 -3.77 -5.99
C ILE A 37 16.62 -3.08 -4.66
N GLY A 38 17.65 -3.50 -3.91
CA GLY A 38 17.97 -3.01 -2.57
C GLY A 38 17.35 -3.85 -1.45
N VAL A 39 16.59 -4.89 -1.78
CA VAL A 39 15.94 -5.78 -0.81
C VAL A 39 16.95 -6.81 -0.29
N ARG A 40 17.00 -7.02 1.02
CA ARG A 40 17.84 -8.05 1.69
C ARG A 40 17.01 -9.23 2.18
N SER A 41 15.78 -8.96 2.63
CA SER A 41 14.84 -9.96 3.10
C SER A 41 13.41 -9.45 2.93
N ARG A 42 12.44 -10.32 3.07
CA ARG A 42 11.02 -10.00 3.07
C ARG A 42 10.31 -10.78 4.15
N HIS A 43 9.26 -10.18 4.72
CA HIS A 43 8.36 -10.85 5.63
C HIS A 43 7.28 -11.55 4.81
N ILE A 44 6.99 -12.81 5.11
CA ILE A 44 6.00 -13.63 4.44
C ILE A 44 5.05 -14.23 5.47
N SER A 45 3.77 -14.06 5.28
CA SER A 45 2.77 -14.68 6.15
C SER A 45 2.65 -16.17 5.85
N GLU A 46 2.78 -17.00 6.87
CA GLU A 46 2.56 -18.45 6.79
C GLU A 46 1.12 -18.83 7.16
N THR A 47 0.51 -18.11 8.08
CA THR A 47 -0.82 -18.46 8.61
C THR A 47 -1.76 -17.26 8.70
N GLU A 48 -1.24 -16.05 8.76
CA GLU A 48 -2.04 -14.84 8.92
C GLU A 48 -2.71 -14.45 7.61
N THR A 49 -3.96 -14.06 7.72
CA THR A 49 -4.71 -13.50 6.60
C THR A 49 -4.37 -12.02 6.40
N ASN A 50 -4.82 -11.43 5.30
CA ASN A 50 -4.72 -9.98 5.08
C ASN A 50 -5.37 -9.20 6.23
N VAL A 51 -6.56 -9.63 6.66
CA VAL A 51 -7.30 -8.99 7.76
C VAL A 51 -6.59 -9.16 9.10
N ASP A 52 -5.93 -10.29 9.38
CA ASP A 52 -5.16 -10.46 10.62
C ASP A 52 -4.05 -9.42 10.75
N MET A 53 -3.31 -9.18 9.66
CA MET A 53 -2.27 -8.16 9.62
C MET A 53 -2.84 -6.75 9.75
N ALA A 54 -3.95 -6.46 9.05
CA ALA A 54 -4.63 -5.18 9.11
C ALA A 54 -5.11 -4.84 10.53
N VAL A 55 -5.69 -5.80 11.24
CA VAL A 55 -6.15 -5.65 12.62
C VAL A 55 -4.98 -5.31 13.56
N LYS A 56 -3.87 -6.05 13.47
CA LYS A 56 -2.69 -5.79 14.31
C LYS A 56 -2.11 -4.39 14.07
N ALA A 57 -2.07 -3.94 12.82
CA ALA A 57 -1.64 -2.58 12.49
C ALA A 57 -2.62 -1.52 13.02
N ALA A 58 -3.93 -1.75 12.89
CA ALA A 58 -4.97 -0.86 13.37
C ALA A 58 -4.94 -0.72 14.91
N GLU A 59 -4.84 -1.83 15.65
CA GLU A 59 -4.73 -1.84 17.10
C GLU A 59 -3.52 -1.03 17.59
N ARG A 60 -2.35 -1.21 16.97
CA ARG A 60 -1.15 -0.41 17.27
C ARG A 60 -1.31 1.06 16.97
N ALA A 61 -2.04 1.40 15.90
CA ALA A 61 -2.32 2.79 15.56
C ALA A 61 -3.26 3.45 16.57
N LEU A 62 -4.28 2.73 17.04
CA LEU A 62 -5.19 3.18 18.11
C LEU A 62 -4.46 3.36 19.43
N GLU A 63 -3.64 2.38 19.83
CA GLU A 63 -2.80 2.47 21.01
C GLU A 63 -1.87 3.69 20.96
N ASN A 64 -1.18 3.90 19.84
CA ASN A 64 -0.28 5.03 19.64
C ASN A 64 -1.02 6.38 19.62
N ALA A 65 -2.27 6.40 19.14
CA ALA A 65 -3.13 7.58 19.19
C ALA A 65 -3.74 7.84 20.59
N GLY A 66 -3.72 6.86 21.48
CA GLY A 66 -4.33 6.93 22.82
C GLY A 66 -5.84 7.00 22.78
N ILE A 67 -6.48 6.34 21.79
CA ILE A 67 -7.94 6.30 21.64
C ILE A 67 -8.46 4.85 21.54
N SER A 68 -9.73 4.64 21.89
CA SER A 68 -10.43 3.38 21.68
C SER A 68 -11.05 3.29 20.28
N ALA A 69 -11.39 2.07 19.84
CA ALA A 69 -12.05 1.85 18.56
C ALA A 69 -13.45 2.50 18.48
N ASP A 70 -14.15 2.62 19.63
CA ASP A 70 -15.46 3.27 19.72
C ASP A 70 -15.44 4.77 19.39
N GLU A 71 -14.26 5.39 19.47
CA GLU A 71 -14.08 6.81 19.19
C GLU A 71 -13.85 7.09 17.70
N LEU A 72 -13.78 6.06 16.85
CA LEU A 72 -13.65 6.21 15.40
C LEU A 72 -15.00 6.56 14.77
N ASP A 73 -14.97 7.49 13.83
CA ASP A 73 -16.12 7.89 13.03
C ASP A 73 -16.15 7.20 11.66
N LEU A 74 -14.99 6.68 11.20
CA LEU A 74 -14.86 6.06 9.88
C LEU A 74 -13.62 5.17 9.83
N ILE A 75 -13.71 4.05 9.08
CA ILE A 75 -12.58 3.22 8.70
C ILE A 75 -12.50 3.16 7.17
N ILE A 76 -11.31 3.43 6.62
CA ILE A 76 -10.99 3.27 5.20
C ILE A 76 -9.86 2.25 5.10
N ALA A 77 -10.16 1.07 4.56
CA ALA A 77 -9.15 0.09 4.26
C ALA A 77 -8.68 0.22 2.81
N THR A 78 -7.41 -0.09 2.55
CA THR A 78 -6.89 -0.17 1.18
C THR A 78 -6.08 -1.44 1.00
N THR A 79 -6.47 -2.22 0.00
CA THR A 79 -5.83 -3.49 -0.35
C THR A 79 -6.22 -3.93 -1.76
N ILE A 80 -5.34 -4.73 -2.38
CA ILE A 80 -5.63 -5.51 -3.61
C ILE A 80 -5.55 -7.02 -3.36
N THR A 81 -5.21 -7.41 -2.14
CA THR A 81 -5.06 -8.82 -1.71
C THR A 81 -6.00 -9.17 -0.56
N GLY A 82 -7.18 -8.55 -0.54
CA GLY A 82 -8.20 -8.84 0.48
C GLY A 82 -8.57 -10.33 0.52
N ASP A 83 -8.90 -10.83 1.70
CA ASP A 83 -9.25 -12.24 1.92
C ASP A 83 -10.55 -12.63 1.22
N THR A 84 -11.46 -11.67 1.05
CA THR A 84 -12.75 -11.86 0.39
C THR A 84 -13.11 -10.61 -0.45
N LEU A 85 -13.96 -10.80 -1.47
CA LEU A 85 -14.57 -9.69 -2.19
C LEU A 85 -15.63 -8.96 -1.36
N SER A 86 -16.35 -9.73 -0.55
CA SER A 86 -17.39 -9.25 0.35
C SER A 86 -17.57 -10.26 1.49
N PRO A 87 -17.56 -9.81 2.75
CA PRO A 87 -17.38 -8.43 3.18
C PRO A 87 -15.99 -7.88 2.84
N GLY A 88 -15.87 -6.55 2.67
CA GLY A 88 -14.59 -5.88 2.46
C GLY A 88 -13.70 -5.93 3.70
N THR A 89 -12.40 -5.73 3.49
CA THR A 89 -11.37 -5.73 4.55
C THR A 89 -11.70 -4.73 5.66
N GLY A 90 -12.15 -3.51 5.29
CA GLY A 90 -12.53 -2.48 6.26
C GLY A 90 -13.66 -2.91 7.18
N CYS A 91 -14.68 -3.61 6.65
CA CYS A 91 -15.77 -4.15 7.45
C CYS A 91 -15.29 -5.25 8.42
N MET A 92 -14.37 -6.10 7.97
CA MET A 92 -13.81 -7.16 8.80
C MET A 92 -12.90 -6.59 9.91
N VAL A 93 -12.08 -5.60 9.59
CA VAL A 93 -11.27 -4.86 10.57
C VAL A 93 -12.17 -4.18 11.59
N GLN A 94 -13.21 -3.45 11.14
CA GLN A 94 -14.19 -2.78 12.00
C GLN A 94 -14.78 -3.73 13.04
N ASN A 95 -15.25 -4.90 12.61
CA ASN A 95 -15.82 -5.91 13.49
C ASN A 95 -14.80 -6.46 14.50
N ARG A 96 -13.57 -6.74 14.06
CA ARG A 96 -12.54 -7.37 14.91
C ARG A 96 -11.96 -6.42 15.96
N ILE A 97 -11.81 -5.13 15.64
CA ILE A 97 -11.34 -4.13 16.62
C ILE A 97 -12.47 -3.61 17.54
N GLY A 98 -13.73 -4.03 17.29
CA GLY A 98 -14.90 -3.63 18.08
C GLY A 98 -15.39 -2.21 17.77
N ALA A 99 -15.06 -1.66 16.59
CA ALA A 99 -15.58 -0.34 16.18
C ALA A 99 -17.02 -0.41 15.68
N HIS A 100 -17.77 0.69 15.78
CA HIS A 100 -19.18 0.78 15.38
C HIS A 100 -19.45 1.80 14.26
N CYS A 101 -18.38 2.42 13.72
CA CYS A 101 -18.46 3.41 12.65
C CYS A 101 -18.62 2.75 11.27
N PRO A 102 -19.03 3.51 10.23
CA PRO A 102 -18.96 3.06 8.85
C PRO A 102 -17.56 2.61 8.44
N ALA A 103 -17.47 1.60 7.56
CA ALA A 103 -16.23 1.09 7.02
C ALA A 103 -16.39 0.72 5.54
N PHE A 104 -15.36 0.96 4.73
CA PHE A 104 -15.32 0.56 3.33
C PHE A 104 -13.89 0.39 2.83
N ASP A 105 -13.76 -0.28 1.68
CA ASP A 105 -12.49 -0.51 1.02
C ASP A 105 -12.29 0.46 -0.16
N LEU A 106 -11.03 0.84 -0.38
CA LEU A 106 -10.59 1.63 -1.51
C LEU A 106 -9.45 0.86 -2.22
N ALA A 107 -9.57 0.64 -3.52
CA ALA A 107 -8.56 -0.05 -4.31
C ALA A 107 -7.82 0.94 -5.22
N ALA A 108 -6.55 1.22 -4.90
CA ALA A 108 -5.65 2.01 -5.73
C ALA A 108 -4.19 1.47 -5.64
N ALA A 109 -4.07 0.16 -5.43
CA ALA A 109 -2.81 -0.57 -5.36
C ALA A 109 -1.75 0.16 -4.49
N CYS A 110 -0.51 0.28 -4.98
CA CYS A 110 0.61 0.90 -4.24
C CYS A 110 0.35 2.35 -3.79
N SER A 111 -0.56 3.07 -4.46
CA SER A 111 -0.96 4.44 -4.09
C SER A 111 -2.17 4.48 -3.15
N GLY A 112 -2.75 3.32 -2.82
CA GLY A 112 -4.00 3.21 -2.05
C GLY A 112 -3.98 3.99 -0.76
N PHE A 113 -2.87 3.94 0.00
CA PHE A 113 -2.76 4.68 1.26
C PHE A 113 -2.87 6.20 1.06
N LEU A 114 -2.24 6.77 0.02
CA LEU A 114 -2.34 8.20 -0.28
C LEU A 114 -3.75 8.60 -0.72
N PHE A 115 -4.40 7.78 -1.56
CA PHE A 115 -5.81 7.99 -1.93
C PHE A 115 -6.75 7.91 -0.72
N ALA A 116 -6.47 6.99 0.20
CA ALA A 116 -7.23 6.86 1.45
C ALA A 116 -7.03 8.06 2.38
N LEU A 117 -5.80 8.61 2.49
CA LEU A 117 -5.54 9.85 3.23
C LEU A 117 -6.32 11.03 2.67
N GLU A 118 -6.33 11.22 1.34
CA GLU A 118 -7.08 12.29 0.68
C GLU A 118 -8.60 12.09 0.85
N THR A 119 -9.07 10.87 0.72
CA THR A 119 -10.48 10.52 0.98
C THR A 119 -10.86 10.85 2.42
N ALA A 120 -10.03 10.49 3.39
CA ALA A 120 -10.23 10.81 4.80
C ALA A 120 -10.25 12.34 5.04
N ALA A 121 -9.35 13.10 4.39
CA ALA A 121 -9.37 14.56 4.44
C ALA A 121 -10.70 15.14 3.98
N GLY A 122 -11.25 14.60 2.88
CA GLY A 122 -12.58 14.96 2.38
C GLY A 122 -13.69 14.71 3.41
N PHE A 123 -13.69 13.56 4.10
CA PHE A 123 -14.66 13.26 5.15
C PHE A 123 -14.49 14.19 6.36
N LEU A 124 -13.28 14.39 6.84
CA LEU A 124 -12.98 15.28 7.97
C LEU A 124 -13.39 16.72 7.69
N SER A 125 -13.25 17.18 6.44
CA SER A 125 -13.61 18.54 6.03
C SER A 125 -15.12 18.82 6.11
N ARG A 126 -15.97 17.80 6.00
CA ARG A 126 -17.43 17.90 6.12
C ARG A 126 -17.91 18.23 7.54
N GLY A 127 -17.05 18.14 8.53
CA GLY A 127 -17.35 18.49 9.91
C GLY A 127 -18.05 17.42 10.74
N ALA A 128 -18.68 16.43 10.12
CA ALA A 128 -19.38 15.34 10.81
C ALA A 128 -18.44 14.23 11.32
N TYR A 129 -17.22 14.16 10.80
CA TYR A 129 -16.20 13.18 11.14
C TYR A 129 -15.05 13.87 11.88
N ASN A 130 -14.52 13.25 12.92
CA ASN A 130 -13.44 13.79 13.74
C ASN A 130 -12.23 12.87 13.81
N ARG A 131 -12.47 11.55 13.73
CA ARG A 131 -11.43 10.52 13.80
C ARG A 131 -11.65 9.47 12.73
N VAL A 132 -10.66 9.30 11.87
CA VAL A 132 -10.69 8.34 10.75
C VAL A 132 -9.50 7.41 10.87
N LEU A 133 -9.75 6.10 10.86
CA LEU A 133 -8.69 5.11 10.70
C LEU A 133 -8.50 4.83 9.21
N VAL A 134 -7.27 5.00 8.74
CA VAL A 134 -6.82 4.50 7.44
C VAL A 134 -5.92 3.31 7.69
N VAL A 135 -6.23 2.16 7.08
CA VAL A 135 -5.44 0.93 7.20
C VAL A 135 -5.15 0.34 5.83
N SER A 136 -3.90 -0.05 5.60
CA SER A 136 -3.45 -0.76 4.40
C SER A 136 -2.85 -2.09 4.79
N ALA A 137 -3.21 -3.16 4.09
CA ALA A 137 -2.61 -4.47 4.30
C ALA A 137 -2.49 -5.20 2.98
N GLU A 138 -1.35 -5.84 2.76
CA GLU A 138 -1.12 -6.64 1.56
C GLU A 138 -0.47 -7.97 1.91
N ARG A 139 -1.05 -9.07 1.38
CA ARG A 139 -0.46 -10.39 1.36
C ARG A 139 -0.04 -10.72 -0.07
N MET A 140 1.02 -10.03 -0.52
CA MET A 140 1.52 -10.17 -1.88
C MET A 140 2.04 -11.56 -2.18
N SER A 141 2.55 -12.27 -1.16
CA SER A 141 3.02 -13.65 -1.28
C SER A 141 2.00 -14.61 -1.89
N GLY A 142 0.71 -14.33 -1.71
CA GLY A 142 -0.39 -15.16 -2.21
C GLY A 142 -0.72 -14.98 -3.70
N ILE A 143 -0.17 -13.93 -4.35
CA ILE A 143 -0.48 -13.60 -5.76
C ILE A 143 0.78 -13.51 -6.64
N ILE A 144 1.94 -13.89 -6.13
CA ILE A 144 3.22 -13.88 -6.84
C ILE A 144 3.46 -15.25 -7.49
N ASP A 145 4.07 -15.25 -8.66
CA ASP A 145 4.70 -16.43 -9.23
C ASP A 145 6.10 -16.60 -8.64
N TRP A 146 6.28 -17.58 -7.77
CA TRP A 146 7.54 -17.88 -7.10
C TRP A 146 8.61 -18.46 -8.04
N THR A 147 8.28 -18.72 -9.30
CA THR A 147 9.22 -19.13 -10.36
C THR A 147 9.69 -17.94 -11.22
N ASP A 148 9.03 -16.77 -11.09
CA ASP A 148 9.44 -15.55 -11.78
C ASP A 148 10.32 -14.66 -10.88
N ARG A 149 11.63 -14.66 -11.10
CA ARG A 149 12.55 -13.80 -10.36
C ARG A 149 12.31 -12.30 -10.58
N GLY A 150 11.55 -11.92 -11.60
CA GLY A 150 11.20 -10.54 -11.88
C GLY A 150 10.24 -9.94 -10.86
N THR A 151 9.47 -10.79 -10.19
CA THR A 151 8.45 -10.40 -9.21
C THR A 151 8.73 -10.95 -7.81
N CYS A 152 9.12 -12.22 -7.66
CA CYS A 152 9.27 -12.85 -6.34
C CYS A 152 10.36 -12.21 -5.46
N CYS A 153 11.35 -11.54 -6.06
CA CYS A 153 12.41 -10.87 -5.33
C CYS A 153 11.99 -9.52 -4.72
N ILE A 154 10.85 -8.95 -5.14
CA ILE A 154 10.46 -7.57 -4.81
C ILE A 154 9.52 -7.53 -3.61
N PHE A 155 8.50 -8.40 -3.61
CA PHE A 155 7.33 -8.28 -2.74
C PHE A 155 7.47 -9.06 -1.44
N GLY A 156 6.73 -8.61 -0.44
CA GLY A 156 6.51 -9.26 0.84
C GLY A 156 5.14 -8.89 1.38
N ASP A 157 4.85 -9.31 2.61
CA ASP A 157 3.57 -9.13 3.27
C ASP A 157 3.70 -8.15 4.43
N GLY A 158 2.65 -7.39 4.70
CA GLY A 158 2.63 -6.45 5.80
C GLY A 158 1.40 -5.56 5.83
N ALA A 159 1.28 -4.80 6.91
CA ALA A 159 0.23 -3.82 7.10
C ALA A 159 0.73 -2.54 7.77
N GLY A 160 0.06 -1.43 7.47
CA GLY A 160 0.28 -0.14 8.10
C GLY A 160 -1.04 0.58 8.31
N ALA A 161 -1.14 1.35 9.39
CA ALA A 161 -2.34 2.12 9.73
C ALA A 161 -2.00 3.50 10.28
N ALA A 162 -2.92 4.44 10.10
CA ALA A 162 -2.86 5.76 10.72
C ALA A 162 -4.24 6.17 11.22
N VAL A 163 -4.29 6.69 12.45
CA VAL A 163 -5.45 7.40 12.97
C VAL A 163 -5.29 8.88 12.63
N LEU A 164 -6.27 9.41 11.94
CA LEU A 164 -6.32 10.80 11.51
C LEU A 164 -7.35 11.56 12.34
N GLY A 165 -7.03 12.77 12.73
CA GLY A 165 -7.94 13.71 13.39
C GLY A 165 -7.97 15.06 12.68
N LYS A 166 -8.98 15.89 12.99
CA LYS A 166 -9.01 17.28 12.51
C LYS A 166 -7.74 18.02 12.91
N GLY A 167 -7.17 18.77 12.00
CA GLY A 167 -5.95 19.55 12.23
C GLY A 167 -5.50 20.28 10.98
N ASP A 168 -4.28 20.77 11.01
CA ASP A 168 -3.63 21.56 9.98
C ASP A 168 -2.30 20.93 9.47
N GLY A 169 -2.11 19.65 9.77
CA GLY A 169 -0.87 18.93 9.39
C GLY A 169 -0.75 18.62 7.90
N LEU A 170 -1.87 18.46 7.16
CA LEU A 170 -1.82 18.33 5.70
C LEU A 170 -1.70 19.71 5.06
N VAL A 171 -0.54 20.04 4.52
CA VAL A 171 -0.25 21.32 3.86
C VAL A 171 -0.74 21.34 2.42
N ALA A 172 -0.46 20.29 1.66
CA ALA A 172 -0.88 20.12 0.27
C ALA A 172 -1.00 18.63 -0.07
N SER A 173 -1.80 18.33 -1.08
CA SER A 173 -1.90 16.99 -1.66
C SER A 173 -1.96 17.08 -3.19
N HIS A 174 -1.46 16.05 -3.86
CA HIS A 174 -1.54 15.90 -5.31
C HIS A 174 -1.76 14.43 -5.64
N LEU A 175 -2.90 14.11 -6.25
CA LEU A 175 -3.20 12.79 -6.76
C LEU A 175 -3.18 12.81 -8.28
N MET A 176 -2.51 11.83 -8.89
CA MET A 176 -2.48 11.64 -10.34
C MET A 176 -2.69 10.16 -10.68
N THR A 177 -3.36 9.92 -11.77
CA THR A 177 -3.51 8.58 -12.34
C THR A 177 -3.21 8.61 -13.83
N LYS A 178 -2.34 7.68 -14.26
CA LYS A 178 -2.13 7.38 -15.68
C LYS A 178 -2.74 6.03 -15.98
N GLY A 179 -3.80 6.01 -16.77
CA GLY A 179 -4.47 4.78 -17.21
C GLY A 179 -3.55 3.91 -18.07
N GLY A 180 -3.72 2.60 -17.96
CA GLY A 180 -3.01 1.55 -18.70
C GLY A 180 -3.24 0.20 -18.03
N ASP A 181 -3.20 -0.87 -18.79
CA ASP A 181 -3.49 -2.24 -18.37
C ASP A 181 -2.46 -3.27 -18.85
N ASP A 182 -1.38 -2.81 -19.49
CA ASP A 182 -0.36 -3.64 -20.13
C ASP A 182 0.99 -3.68 -19.37
N VAL A 183 1.18 -2.82 -18.37
CA VAL A 183 2.47 -2.68 -17.68
C VAL A 183 2.54 -3.47 -16.38
N ILE A 184 1.50 -3.39 -15.55
CA ILE A 184 1.35 -4.20 -14.34
C ILE A 184 -0.10 -4.67 -14.30
N THR A 185 -0.29 -5.99 -14.25
CA THR A 185 -1.61 -6.60 -14.22
C THR A 185 -1.67 -7.70 -13.17
N ILE A 186 -2.77 -7.74 -12.45
CA ILE A 186 -3.12 -8.82 -11.51
C ILE A 186 -4.53 -9.25 -11.90
N PRO A 187 -4.68 -10.39 -12.58
CA PRO A 187 -5.97 -10.82 -13.09
C PRO A 187 -6.89 -11.29 -11.96
N THR A 188 -8.19 -11.04 -12.13
CA THR A 188 -9.22 -11.62 -11.27
C THR A 188 -9.53 -13.07 -11.66
N ARG A 189 -10.03 -13.87 -10.72
CA ARG A 189 -10.35 -15.29 -10.93
C ARG A 189 -11.85 -15.58 -10.91
N TYR A 190 -12.71 -14.61 -11.29
CA TYR A 190 -14.16 -14.71 -11.06
C TYR A 190 -15.00 -15.14 -12.25
N ASP A 191 -14.38 -15.54 -13.37
CA ASP A 191 -15.06 -15.88 -14.62
C ASP A 191 -15.64 -17.31 -14.59
N ARG A 192 -16.66 -17.52 -13.76
CA ARG A 192 -17.39 -18.80 -13.67
C ARG A 192 -18.81 -18.71 -14.22
N SER A 193 -19.16 -17.62 -14.94
CA SER A 193 -20.46 -17.49 -15.53
C SER A 193 -20.59 -18.40 -16.77
N PRO A 194 -21.65 -19.25 -16.88
CA PRO A 194 -21.84 -20.07 -18.07
C PRO A 194 -22.21 -19.24 -19.31
N TRP A 195 -22.50 -17.95 -19.14
CA TRP A 195 -22.82 -17.02 -20.23
C TRP A 195 -21.64 -16.12 -20.63
N TYR A 196 -20.55 -16.10 -19.86
CA TYR A 196 -19.34 -15.38 -20.23
C TYR A 196 -18.59 -16.17 -21.29
N LYS A 197 -18.33 -15.52 -22.43
CA LYS A 197 -17.81 -16.20 -23.63
C LYS A 197 -16.38 -15.80 -23.99
N ASN A 198 -15.79 -14.84 -23.28
CA ASN A 198 -14.40 -14.50 -23.50
C ASN A 198 -13.48 -15.53 -22.87
N GLU A 199 -12.30 -15.69 -23.44
CA GLU A 199 -11.27 -16.53 -22.86
C GLU A 199 -10.83 -15.96 -21.50
N ILE A 200 -10.71 -16.85 -20.50
CA ILE A 200 -10.19 -16.51 -19.20
C ILE A 200 -8.66 -16.43 -19.32
N SER A 201 -8.05 -15.38 -18.82
CA SER A 201 -6.59 -15.26 -18.79
C SER A 201 -5.96 -16.45 -18.04
N GLU A 202 -4.97 -17.09 -18.64
CA GLU A 202 -4.16 -18.11 -17.97
C GLU A 202 -3.22 -17.51 -16.91
N ILE A 203 -2.99 -16.20 -16.97
CA ILE A 203 -2.17 -15.47 -15.99
C ILE A 203 -2.92 -15.44 -14.66
N THR A 204 -2.35 -16.05 -13.64
CA THR A 204 -2.96 -16.16 -12.30
C THR A 204 -2.20 -15.41 -11.22
N SER A 205 -1.09 -14.77 -11.59
CA SER A 205 -0.16 -14.06 -10.70
C SER A 205 0.10 -12.64 -11.19
N VAL A 206 0.84 -11.88 -10.41
CA VAL A 206 1.32 -10.55 -10.81
C VAL A 206 2.15 -10.65 -12.08
N HIS A 207 1.74 -9.94 -13.11
CA HIS A 207 2.54 -9.74 -14.32
C HIS A 207 3.08 -8.30 -14.36
N MET A 208 4.37 -8.12 -14.62
CA MET A 208 5.00 -6.80 -14.60
C MET A 208 6.04 -6.65 -15.70
N ASN A 209 5.89 -5.62 -16.55
CA ASN A 209 6.95 -5.14 -17.42
C ASN A 209 7.88 -4.21 -16.63
N GLY A 210 8.93 -4.79 -16.05
CA GLY A 210 9.85 -4.06 -15.15
C GLY A 210 10.53 -2.85 -15.78
N ARG A 211 10.79 -2.85 -17.11
CA ARG A 211 11.42 -1.72 -17.82
C ARG A 211 10.49 -0.52 -17.91
N GLU A 212 9.26 -0.73 -18.32
CA GLU A 212 8.27 0.34 -18.46
C GLU A 212 7.82 0.84 -17.09
N THR A 213 7.66 -0.07 -16.12
CA THR A 213 7.42 0.27 -14.72
C THR A 213 8.51 1.19 -14.16
N TYR A 214 9.79 0.86 -14.39
CA TYR A 214 10.91 1.67 -13.93
C TYR A 214 10.89 3.08 -14.50
N LYS A 215 10.72 3.22 -15.83
CA LYS A 215 10.66 4.52 -16.50
C LYS A 215 9.53 5.39 -15.96
N PHE A 216 8.34 4.81 -15.87
CA PHE A 216 7.16 5.50 -15.34
C PHE A 216 7.38 5.93 -13.88
N ALA A 217 7.84 5.02 -13.02
CA ALA A 217 7.99 5.27 -11.59
C ALA A 217 9.02 6.38 -11.29
N VAL A 218 10.15 6.40 -12.01
CA VAL A 218 11.16 7.48 -11.85
C VAL A 218 10.56 8.85 -12.20
N MET A 219 9.88 8.95 -13.34
CA MET A 219 9.27 10.21 -13.78
C MET A 219 8.15 10.64 -12.83
N ALA A 220 7.20 9.75 -12.55
CA ALA A 220 6.07 10.05 -11.69
C ALA A 220 6.53 10.48 -10.29
N MET A 221 7.51 9.81 -9.70
CA MET A 221 8.04 10.16 -8.39
C MET A 221 8.71 11.54 -8.39
N SER A 222 9.60 11.83 -9.35
CA SER A 222 10.29 13.11 -9.40
C SER A 222 9.36 14.28 -9.72
N ASP A 223 8.43 14.11 -10.66
CA ASP A 223 7.53 15.17 -11.09
C ASP A 223 6.50 15.47 -10.00
N ASN A 224 5.90 14.44 -9.38
CA ASN A 224 4.97 14.64 -8.27
C ASN A 224 5.60 15.35 -7.06
N ILE A 225 6.85 15.06 -6.71
CA ILE A 225 7.54 15.75 -5.60
C ILE A 225 7.73 17.23 -5.95
N LYS A 226 8.17 17.56 -7.17
CA LYS A 226 8.33 18.95 -7.61
C LYS A 226 7.02 19.72 -7.63
N ASP A 227 5.98 19.11 -8.21
CA ASP A 227 4.66 19.73 -8.32
C ASP A 227 4.05 19.96 -6.94
N LEU A 228 4.20 18.99 -6.03
CA LEU A 228 3.71 19.11 -4.66
C LEU A 228 4.44 20.23 -3.89
N MET A 229 5.77 20.30 -3.98
CA MET A 229 6.56 21.35 -3.35
C MET A 229 6.20 22.74 -3.91
N ALA A 230 6.05 22.86 -5.24
CA ALA A 230 5.64 24.09 -5.89
C ALA A 230 4.24 24.53 -5.45
N SER A 231 3.28 23.61 -5.39
CA SER A 231 1.92 23.92 -4.96
C SER A 231 1.82 24.30 -3.49
N ALA A 232 2.69 23.72 -2.65
CA ALA A 232 2.78 24.02 -1.23
C ALA A 232 3.58 25.31 -0.92
N GLY A 233 4.31 25.84 -1.91
CA GLY A 233 5.23 26.97 -1.71
C GLY A 233 6.41 26.61 -0.79
N VAL A 234 6.84 25.33 -0.77
CA VAL A 234 7.91 24.82 0.10
C VAL A 234 9.19 24.65 -0.72
N ALA A 235 10.30 25.21 -0.24
CA ALA A 235 11.62 25.01 -0.83
C ALA A 235 12.22 23.65 -0.41
N GLY A 236 13.12 23.09 -1.24
CA GLY A 236 13.73 21.79 -0.94
C GLY A 236 14.49 21.73 0.38
N GLU A 237 15.09 22.84 0.78
CA GLU A 237 15.83 23.04 2.04
C GLU A 237 14.92 22.99 3.29
N ASP A 238 13.62 23.25 3.11
CA ASP A 238 12.62 23.22 4.19
C ASP A 238 12.01 21.80 4.36
N VAL A 239 12.30 20.87 3.46
CA VAL A 239 11.79 19.50 3.52
C VAL A 239 12.70 18.63 4.38
N ALA A 240 12.25 18.31 5.58
CA ALA A 240 13.03 17.48 6.52
C ALA A 240 13.16 16.02 6.06
N LEU A 241 12.14 15.45 5.40
CA LEU A 241 12.12 14.04 4.99
C LEU A 241 11.18 13.83 3.81
N VAL A 242 11.62 13.02 2.85
CA VAL A 242 10.79 12.47 1.78
C VAL A 242 10.67 10.96 1.97
N ILE A 243 9.45 10.45 2.05
CA ILE A 243 9.15 9.01 2.16
C ILE A 243 8.53 8.55 0.85
N PRO A 244 9.32 8.09 -0.14
CA PRO A 244 8.80 7.59 -1.40
C PRO A 244 8.30 6.15 -1.26
N HIS A 245 7.54 5.67 -2.25
CA HIS A 245 7.27 4.25 -2.39
C HIS A 245 8.56 3.45 -2.54
N GLN A 246 8.75 2.41 -1.73
CA GLN A 246 10.03 1.70 -1.58
C GLN A 246 10.14 0.42 -2.44
N ALA A 247 9.58 0.43 -3.64
CA ALA A 247 9.62 -0.73 -4.54
C ALA A 247 11.04 -1.09 -5.03
N ASN A 248 11.90 -0.10 -5.24
CA ASN A 248 13.20 -0.33 -5.83
C ASN A 248 14.18 0.83 -5.53
N TYR A 249 15.31 0.49 -4.92
CA TYR A 249 16.37 1.45 -4.57
C TYR A 249 16.86 2.29 -5.77
N ARG A 250 16.93 1.69 -6.98
CA ARG A 250 17.38 2.39 -8.18
C ARG A 250 16.37 3.45 -8.64
N ILE A 251 15.07 3.19 -8.48
CA ILE A 251 14.01 4.17 -8.77
C ILE A 251 14.17 5.37 -7.84
N ILE A 252 14.31 5.13 -6.55
CA ILE A 252 14.46 6.18 -5.53
C ILE A 252 15.70 7.02 -5.81
N ASN A 253 16.84 6.39 -6.07
CA ASN A 253 18.08 7.11 -6.36
C ASN A 253 18.02 7.94 -7.63
N GLU A 254 17.39 7.43 -8.69
CA GLU A 254 17.27 8.16 -9.93
C GLU A 254 16.28 9.32 -9.79
N ALA A 255 15.16 9.13 -9.10
CA ALA A 255 14.22 10.21 -8.79
C ALA A 255 14.90 11.31 -7.95
N ARG A 256 15.68 10.93 -6.91
CA ARG A 256 16.43 11.88 -6.08
C ARG A 256 17.41 12.75 -6.88
N ARG A 257 18.02 12.21 -7.94
CA ARG A 257 18.95 13.00 -8.79
C ARG A 257 18.24 14.03 -9.65
N ARG A 258 16.93 13.90 -9.82
CA ARG A 258 16.11 14.77 -10.67
C ARG A 258 15.39 15.87 -9.89
N ILE A 259 15.32 15.74 -8.58
CA ILE A 259 14.75 16.72 -7.66
C ILE A 259 15.83 17.74 -7.26
#